data_ba0951f27ccbbd924ed1192eefc3004e
#
_entry.id   ba0951f27ccbbd924ed1192eefc3004e
#
_cell.length_a   1.000
_cell.length_b   1.000
_cell.length_c   1.000
_cell.angle_alpha   90.00
_cell.angle_beta   90.00
_cell.angle_gamma   90.00
#
_symmetry.space_group_name_H-M   'P 1'
#
loop_
_entity.id
_entity.type
_entity.pdbx_description
1 polymer ?
#
loop_
_entity_poly.entity_id
_entity_poly.type
_entity_poly.pdbx_seq_one_letter_code
_entity_poly.pdbx_strand_id
1 'polypeptide(L)'
;TTIEEKALGNFQQAGRCSIVDFLDPAQEPRKPGLSFMDSSSAAAEMVTLCAAAGSVVHFFPTGQGNIIGNPVIPVIKLSANPLTVATMSEHIDVDLSGTGAKSTLSVNSKFSGPTLFAVASF
;
A
#
# COMPACT_ATOMS: atom_id res chain seq x y z
N THR A 1 -0.73 1.36 -19.72
CA THR A 1 0.32 1.10 -18.70
C THR A 1 0.73 -0.35 -18.80
N THR A 2 2.01 -0.62 -18.99
CA THR A 2 2.54 -1.98 -19.06
C THR A 2 2.74 -2.57 -17.65
N ILE A 3 2.88 -3.90 -17.57
CA ILE A 3 3.21 -4.60 -16.32
C ILE A 3 4.54 -4.09 -15.77
N GLU A 4 5.54 -3.87 -16.64
CA GLU A 4 6.84 -3.33 -16.28
C GLU A 4 6.77 -1.95 -15.61
N GLU A 5 5.99 -1.02 -16.16
CA GLU A 5 5.83 0.32 -15.58
C GLU A 5 5.22 0.27 -14.18
N LYS A 6 4.24 -0.61 -13.97
CA LYS A 6 3.62 -0.79 -12.65
C LYS A 6 4.60 -1.40 -11.65
N ALA A 7 5.32 -2.45 -12.05
CA ALA A 7 6.33 -3.09 -11.21
C ALA A 7 7.44 -2.12 -10.80
N LEU A 8 7.97 -1.33 -11.72
CA LEU A 8 8.99 -0.31 -11.44
C LEU A 8 8.48 0.74 -10.44
N GLY A 9 7.23 1.16 -10.56
CA GLY A 9 6.61 2.08 -9.59
C GLY A 9 6.61 1.52 -8.17
N ASN A 10 6.26 0.27 -8.00
CA ASN A 10 6.26 -0.41 -6.71
C ASN A 10 7.67 -0.52 -6.11
N PHE A 11 8.68 -0.86 -6.90
CA PHE A 11 10.07 -0.88 -6.45
C PHE A 11 10.58 0.50 -6.02
N GLN A 12 10.20 1.55 -6.74
CA GLN A 12 10.52 2.93 -6.34
C GLN A 12 9.90 3.31 -5.00
N GLN A 13 8.67 2.86 -4.72
CA GLN A 13 7.99 3.10 -3.45
C GLN A 13 8.65 2.37 -2.27
N ALA A 14 9.27 1.22 -2.50
CA ALA A 14 10.05 0.51 -1.49
C ALA A 14 11.33 1.26 -1.07
N GLY A 15 11.80 2.21 -1.88
CA GLY A 15 12.98 3.02 -1.60
C GLY A 15 14.26 2.19 -1.49
N ARG A 16 14.99 2.38 -0.38
CA ARG A 16 16.24 1.66 -0.09
C ARG A 16 16.07 0.52 0.92
N CYS A 17 14.85 0.15 1.24
CA CYS A 17 14.59 -0.94 2.18
C CYS A 17 14.98 -2.28 1.56
N SER A 18 15.58 -3.14 2.36
CA SER A 18 15.86 -4.51 1.94
C SER A 18 14.57 -5.32 1.89
N ILE A 19 14.30 -5.94 0.76
CA ILE A 19 13.19 -6.89 0.62
C ILE A 19 13.67 -8.23 1.16
N VAL A 20 12.95 -8.77 2.13
CA VAL A 20 13.35 -10.02 2.82
C VAL A 20 12.65 -11.25 2.27
N ASP A 21 11.52 -11.07 1.59
CA ASP A 21 10.76 -12.19 1.03
C ASP A 21 9.88 -11.76 -0.15
N PHE A 22 9.58 -12.73 -1.01
CA PHE A 22 8.57 -12.63 -2.06
C PHE A 22 7.49 -13.65 -1.77
N LEU A 23 6.25 -13.22 -1.81
CA LEU A 23 5.09 -13.98 -1.37
C LEU A 23 4.17 -14.28 -2.55
N ASP A 24 3.66 -15.49 -2.58
CA ASP A 24 2.54 -15.83 -3.44
C ASP A 24 1.25 -15.11 -2.97
N PRO A 25 0.21 -15.01 -3.81
CA PRO A 25 -1.07 -14.42 -3.42
C PRO A 25 -1.62 -15.01 -2.13
N ALA A 26 -1.96 -14.15 -1.16
CA ALA A 26 -2.46 -14.52 0.17
C ALA A 26 -1.49 -15.31 1.06
N GLN A 27 -0.24 -15.42 0.70
CA GLN A 27 0.76 -16.11 1.51
C GLN A 27 1.17 -15.26 2.71
N GLU A 28 1.17 -15.87 3.90
CA GLU A 28 1.71 -15.23 5.10
C GLU A 28 3.23 -15.02 5.02
N PRO A 29 3.77 -13.88 5.49
CA PRO A 29 5.20 -13.67 5.57
C PRO A 29 5.88 -14.67 6.51
N ARG A 30 6.98 -15.22 6.06
CA ARG A 30 7.79 -16.17 6.83
C ARG A 30 8.82 -15.50 7.72
N LYS A 31 9.08 -14.21 7.50
CA LYS A 31 10.14 -13.45 8.17
C LYS A 31 9.66 -12.03 8.47
N PRO A 32 10.11 -11.41 9.56
CA PRO A 32 9.87 -9.98 9.79
C PRO A 32 10.66 -9.14 8.77
N GLY A 33 10.05 -8.07 8.29
CA GLY A 33 10.65 -7.13 7.34
C GLY A 33 9.73 -6.77 6.19
N LEU A 34 10.29 -6.12 5.17
CA LEU A 34 9.56 -5.74 3.96
C LEU A 34 9.46 -6.95 3.03
N SER A 35 8.25 -7.39 2.75
CA SER A 35 7.97 -8.45 1.78
C SER A 35 7.15 -7.91 0.61
N PHE A 36 7.36 -8.46 -0.57
CA PHE A 36 6.53 -8.22 -1.75
C PHE A 36 5.61 -9.40 -1.97
N MET A 37 4.32 -9.12 -2.16
CA MET A 37 3.34 -10.14 -2.54
C MET A 37 2.95 -9.96 -4.00
N ASP A 38 2.96 -11.05 -4.75
CA ASP A 38 2.33 -11.09 -6.07
C ASP A 38 0.82 -10.92 -5.90
N SER A 39 0.27 -9.85 -6.44
CA SER A 39 -1.14 -9.53 -6.30
C SER A 39 -1.72 -8.86 -7.54
N SER A 40 -3.04 -8.97 -7.67
CA SER A 40 -3.79 -8.26 -8.70
C SER A 40 -3.70 -6.74 -8.53
N SER A 41 -3.78 -6.00 -9.64
CA SER A 41 -3.95 -4.54 -9.63
C SER A 41 -5.39 -4.11 -9.29
N ALA A 42 -6.34 -5.03 -9.20
CA ALA A 42 -7.71 -4.75 -8.78
C ALA A 42 -7.74 -4.51 -7.26
N ALA A 43 -8.13 -3.29 -6.85
CA ALA A 43 -8.04 -2.86 -5.45
C ALA A 43 -8.74 -3.81 -4.47
N ALA A 44 -9.94 -4.28 -4.79
CA ALA A 44 -10.69 -5.19 -3.92
C ALA A 44 -9.98 -6.53 -3.72
N GLU A 45 -9.42 -7.08 -4.79
CA GLU A 45 -8.68 -8.33 -4.76
C GLU A 45 -7.37 -8.16 -3.97
N MET A 46 -6.60 -7.12 -4.28
CA MET A 46 -5.35 -6.82 -3.59
C MET A 46 -5.54 -6.68 -2.07
N VAL A 47 -6.52 -5.90 -1.62
CA VAL A 47 -6.79 -5.71 -0.19
C VAL A 47 -7.24 -7.01 0.46
N THR A 48 -8.02 -7.84 -0.24
CA THR A 48 -8.45 -9.15 0.25
C THR A 48 -7.29 -10.12 0.38
N LEU A 49 -6.37 -10.15 -0.57
CA LEU A 49 -5.15 -10.96 -0.50
C LEU A 49 -4.26 -10.55 0.66
N CYS A 50 -4.12 -9.23 0.91
CA CYS A 50 -3.39 -8.72 2.07
C CYS A 50 -4.04 -9.15 3.39
N ALA A 51 -5.36 -9.08 3.48
CA ALA A 51 -6.09 -9.54 4.67
C ALA A 51 -5.88 -11.04 4.90
N ALA A 52 -5.96 -11.85 3.85
CA ALA A 52 -5.73 -13.29 3.90
C ALA A 52 -4.28 -13.65 4.30
N ALA A 53 -3.32 -12.81 3.91
CA ALA A 53 -1.91 -12.95 4.32
C ALA A 53 -1.64 -12.50 5.77
N GLY A 54 -2.66 -12.12 6.54
CA GLY A 54 -2.52 -11.76 7.95
C GLY A 54 -2.22 -10.27 8.21
N SER A 55 -2.41 -9.39 7.21
CA SER A 55 -2.30 -7.95 7.45
C SER A 55 -3.37 -7.49 8.44
N VAL A 56 -2.98 -6.63 9.38
CA VAL A 56 -3.88 -6.05 10.38
C VAL A 56 -4.43 -4.67 9.97
N VAL A 57 -3.78 -4.03 9.00
CA VAL A 57 -4.18 -2.74 8.43
C VAL A 57 -3.62 -2.64 7.01
N HIS A 58 -4.35 -2.00 6.12
CA HIS A 58 -3.90 -1.73 4.76
C HIS A 58 -3.82 -0.22 4.53
N PHE A 59 -2.63 0.29 4.19
CA PHE A 59 -2.45 1.66 3.73
C PHE A 59 -2.63 1.72 2.22
N PHE A 60 -3.57 2.53 1.78
CA PHE A 60 -3.95 2.65 0.37
C PHE A 60 -3.65 4.05 -0.17
N PRO A 61 -2.43 4.31 -0.68
CA PRO A 61 -2.13 5.57 -1.32
C PRO A 61 -2.86 5.66 -2.66
N THR A 62 -3.54 6.78 -2.91
CA THR A 62 -4.31 6.99 -4.13
C THR A 62 -4.17 8.41 -4.67
N GLY A 63 -3.95 8.53 -5.97
CA GLY A 63 -3.91 9.82 -6.66
C GLY A 63 -5.28 10.31 -7.12
N GLN A 64 -6.15 9.40 -7.52
CA GLN A 64 -7.48 9.73 -8.07
C GLN A 64 -8.62 9.53 -7.06
N GLY A 65 -8.32 8.94 -5.90
CA GLY A 65 -9.32 8.51 -4.93
C GLY A 65 -9.81 7.09 -5.20
N ASN A 66 -10.27 6.45 -4.14
CA ASN A 66 -10.85 5.12 -4.17
C ASN A 66 -11.78 4.94 -2.98
N ILE A 67 -12.90 4.27 -3.17
CA ILE A 67 -13.90 4.01 -2.13
C ILE A 67 -13.76 2.63 -1.48
N ILE A 68 -12.77 1.84 -1.92
CA ILE A 68 -12.64 0.45 -1.47
C ILE A 68 -12.44 0.39 0.04
N GLY A 69 -13.14 -0.52 0.68
CA GLY A 69 -12.96 -0.94 2.05
C GLY A 69 -12.82 -2.45 2.12
N ASN A 70 -12.60 -2.97 3.31
CA ASN A 70 -12.55 -4.41 3.54
C ASN A 70 -13.24 -4.71 4.89
N PRO A 71 -14.09 -5.76 4.97
CA PRO A 71 -14.83 -6.06 6.20
C PRO A 71 -13.95 -6.67 7.32
N VAL A 72 -12.74 -7.10 6.98
CA VAL A 72 -11.84 -7.80 7.92
C VAL A 72 -10.74 -6.89 8.46
N ILE A 73 -10.17 -6.03 7.60
CA ILE A 73 -9.08 -5.13 7.98
C ILE A 73 -9.41 -3.67 7.64
N PRO A 74 -8.96 -2.70 8.46
CA PRO A 74 -9.05 -1.28 8.12
C PRO A 74 -8.24 -0.96 6.86
N VAL A 75 -8.83 -0.16 5.96
CA VAL A 75 -8.16 0.37 4.76
C VAL A 75 -8.02 1.87 4.90
N ILE A 76 -6.82 2.33 5.24
CA ILE A 76 -6.49 3.74 5.46
C ILE A 76 -6.10 4.38 4.14
N LYS A 77 -6.92 5.28 3.62
CA LYS A 77 -6.69 5.96 2.34
C LYS A 77 -5.90 7.25 2.54
N LEU A 78 -4.82 7.39 1.77
CA LEU A 78 -3.95 8.55 1.82
C LEU A 78 -3.88 9.20 0.44
N SER A 79 -3.93 10.52 0.37
CA SER A 79 -3.74 11.22 -0.90
C SER A 79 -2.91 12.49 -0.72
N ALA A 80 -1.98 12.71 -1.66
CA ALA A 80 -1.23 13.95 -1.80
C ALA A 80 -1.79 14.85 -2.91
N ASN A 81 -2.86 14.43 -3.59
CA ASN A 81 -3.52 15.22 -4.62
C ASN A 81 -4.59 16.14 -3.99
N PRO A 82 -4.38 17.47 -3.98
CA PRO A 82 -5.31 18.40 -3.34
C PRO A 82 -6.71 18.37 -3.94
N LEU A 83 -6.82 18.07 -5.25
CA LEU A 83 -8.11 17.95 -5.91
C LEU A 83 -8.87 16.73 -5.40
N THR A 84 -8.21 15.60 -5.27
CA THR A 84 -8.80 14.37 -4.73
C THR A 84 -9.22 14.53 -3.28
N VAL A 85 -8.38 15.16 -2.46
CA VAL A 85 -8.71 15.46 -1.06
C VAL A 85 -9.96 16.35 -0.97
N ALA A 86 -10.05 17.38 -1.82
CA ALA A 86 -11.19 18.29 -1.81
C ALA A 86 -12.50 17.63 -2.30
N THR A 87 -12.41 16.77 -3.34
CA THR A 87 -13.60 16.18 -3.98
C THR A 87 -14.07 14.89 -3.33
N MET A 88 -13.18 14.18 -2.64
CA MET A 88 -13.45 12.90 -2.00
C MET A 88 -13.10 12.90 -0.50
N SER A 89 -13.31 14.02 0.17
CA SER A 89 -12.93 14.22 1.57
C SER A 89 -13.51 13.18 2.53
N GLU A 90 -14.69 12.65 2.22
CA GLU A 90 -15.33 11.58 3.03
C GLU A 90 -14.66 10.21 2.90
N HIS A 91 -13.80 10.04 1.88
CA HIS A 91 -13.14 8.77 1.57
C HIS A 91 -11.62 8.83 1.76
N ILE A 92 -11.05 9.99 2.05
CA ILE A 92 -9.62 10.17 2.29
C ILE A 92 -9.39 10.33 3.79
N ASP A 93 -8.72 9.37 4.39
CA ASP A 93 -8.43 9.35 5.83
C ASP A 93 -7.23 10.24 6.21
N VAL A 94 -6.25 10.35 5.30
CA VAL A 94 -5.04 11.13 5.53
C VAL A 94 -4.75 12.05 4.36
N ASP A 95 -4.81 13.35 4.62
CA ASP A 95 -4.44 14.39 3.66
C ASP A 95 -2.93 14.67 3.73
N LEU A 96 -2.23 14.39 2.63
CA LEU A 96 -0.80 14.66 2.44
C LEU A 96 -0.56 15.81 1.46
N SER A 97 -1.58 16.52 0.99
CA SER A 97 -1.48 17.54 -0.06
C SER A 97 -0.68 18.78 0.39
N GLY A 98 -0.69 19.10 1.69
CA GLY A 98 0.02 20.25 2.27
C GLY A 98 1.48 19.99 2.65
N THR A 99 1.97 18.77 2.56
CA THR A 99 3.30 18.42 3.11
C THR A 99 4.47 18.75 2.19
N GLY A 100 4.22 19.21 0.95
CA GLY A 100 5.27 19.40 -0.06
C GLY A 100 5.99 18.07 -0.40
N ALA A 101 5.48 16.97 0.09
CA ALA A 101 6.05 15.65 -0.09
C ALA A 101 5.96 15.26 -1.57
N LYS A 102 7.09 15.35 -2.25
CA LYS A 102 7.35 14.42 -3.33
C LYS A 102 7.16 13.05 -2.70
N SER A 103 6.10 12.37 -3.10
CA SER A 103 5.50 11.16 -2.53
C SER A 103 6.51 10.05 -2.19
N THR A 104 7.28 10.26 -1.16
CA THR A 104 8.04 9.20 -0.54
C THR A 104 7.38 9.00 0.82
N LEU A 105 6.48 8.05 0.90
CA LEU A 105 6.05 7.52 2.17
C LEU A 105 7.31 6.93 2.81
N SER A 106 8.08 7.75 3.53
CA SER A 106 9.12 7.24 4.40
C SER A 106 8.39 6.56 5.55
N VAL A 107 8.12 5.28 5.41
CA VAL A 107 7.69 4.44 6.51
C VAL A 107 8.84 4.47 7.51
N ASN A 108 8.66 5.30 8.53
CA ASN A 108 9.65 5.48 9.55
C ASN A 108 9.83 4.13 10.26
N SER A 109 11.05 3.61 10.29
CA SER A 109 11.47 2.31 10.82
C SER A 109 11.25 2.11 12.32
N LYS A 110 10.33 2.86 12.93
CA LYS A 110 9.97 2.75 14.35
C LYS A 110 8.81 1.81 14.65
N PHE A 111 8.29 1.10 13.65
CA PHE A 111 7.40 0.00 13.92
C PHE A 111 8.23 -1.23 14.32
N SER A 112 8.48 -1.37 15.59
CA SER A 112 9.00 -2.60 16.21
C SER A 112 7.88 -3.62 16.45
N GLY A 113 7.06 -3.84 15.41
CA GLY A 113 5.99 -4.83 15.41
C GLY A 113 6.14 -5.78 14.21
N PRO A 114 5.48 -6.94 14.22
CA PRO A 114 5.65 -7.91 13.16
C PRO A 114 5.11 -7.38 11.83
N THR A 115 5.97 -7.32 10.87
CA THR A 115 5.72 -7.36 9.43
C THR A 115 5.01 -6.17 8.79
N LEU A 116 5.80 -5.30 8.19
CA LEU A 116 5.32 -4.35 7.19
C LEU A 116 5.22 -5.07 5.84
N PHE A 117 4.02 -5.09 5.26
CA PHE A 117 3.83 -5.59 3.90
C PHE A 117 3.92 -4.43 2.91
N ALA A 118 4.70 -4.59 1.86
CA ALA A 118 4.49 -3.86 0.63
C ALA A 118 3.84 -4.81 -0.37
N VAL A 119 2.73 -4.42 -0.93
CA VAL A 119 2.07 -5.17 -1.99
C VAL A 119 2.43 -4.55 -3.32
N ALA A 120 3.05 -5.32 -4.18
CA ALA A 120 3.25 -5.00 -5.57
C ALA A 120 2.12 -5.64 -6.38
N SER A 121 1.34 -4.86 -7.11
CA SER A 121 0.44 -5.35 -8.14
C SER A 121 1.18 -5.38 -9.48
N PHE A 122 1.20 -6.50 -10.14
CA PHE A 122 1.69 -6.65 -11.50
C PHE A 122 0.56 -6.50 -12.50
#